data_fe8fbabd12ad9671fae903490c41ef6d
#
_entry.id   fe8fbabd12ad9671fae903490c41ef6d
#
_cell.length_a   1.000
_cell.length_b   1.000
_cell.length_c   1.000
_cell.angle_alpha   90.00
_cell.angle_beta   90.00
_cell.angle_gamma   90.00
#
_symmetry.space_group_name_H-M   'P 1'
#
loop_
_entity.id
_entity.type
_entity.pdbx_description
1 polymer ?
#
loop_
_entity_poly.entity_id
_entity_poly.type
_entity_poly.pdbx_seq_one_letter_code
_entity_poly.pdbx_strand_id
1 'polypeptide(L)'
;PEVLRFLRRECAFDYLVDISSVDHLGEVPRFELVYELYSYGGSRYLRVKSRVPENPAEAPTACEIWPTANWHEREIYDMMGIRFVGHPDLRRILMWDGYPHHPLRKDFPLEGLPVELPDGHFANAAPMEGGPYVTQPADLAHDREPRSKSPR
;
A
#
# COMPACT_ATOMS: atom_id res chain seq x y z
N PRO A 1 -19.61 -5.13 -0.48
CA PRO A 1 -19.56 -5.58 0.92
C PRO A 1 -20.41 -6.81 1.17
N GLU A 2 -21.59 -6.98 0.52
CA GLU A 2 -22.48 -8.12 0.77
C GLU A 2 -21.81 -9.46 0.50
N VAL A 3 -21.14 -9.63 -0.61
CA VAL A 3 -20.38 -10.84 -0.93
C VAL A 3 -19.33 -11.14 0.14
N LEU A 4 -18.60 -10.14 0.60
CA LEU A 4 -17.58 -10.32 1.66
C LEU A 4 -18.21 -10.71 2.99
N ARG A 5 -19.36 -10.12 3.36
CA ARG A 5 -20.13 -10.53 4.56
C ARG A 5 -20.63 -11.97 4.46
N PHE A 6 -21.13 -12.36 3.30
CA PHE A 6 -21.56 -13.74 3.03
C PHE A 6 -20.39 -14.72 3.19
N LEU A 7 -19.25 -14.42 2.57
CA LEU A 7 -18.05 -15.25 2.66
C LEU A 7 -17.58 -15.41 4.12
N ARG A 8 -17.64 -14.34 4.90
CA ARG A 8 -17.27 -14.36 6.32
C ARG A 8 -18.23 -15.20 7.15
N ARG A 9 -19.55 -15.00 6.98
CA ARG A 9 -20.58 -15.58 7.86
C ARG A 9 -20.98 -16.98 7.47
N GLU A 10 -21.21 -17.22 6.17
CA GLU A 10 -21.77 -18.47 5.67
C GLU A 10 -20.70 -19.44 5.14
N CYS A 11 -19.59 -18.92 4.62
CA CYS A 11 -18.53 -19.76 4.04
C CYS A 11 -17.32 -19.93 4.96
N ALA A 12 -17.34 -19.34 6.16
CA ALA A 12 -16.29 -19.40 7.17
C ALA A 12 -14.90 -18.94 6.69
N PHE A 13 -14.84 -17.91 5.83
CA PHE A 13 -13.59 -17.20 5.54
C PHE A 13 -13.32 -16.19 6.66
N ASP A 14 -12.74 -16.70 7.73
CA ASP A 14 -12.57 -16.00 9.01
C ASP A 14 -11.35 -15.08 9.05
N TYR A 15 -10.42 -15.24 8.11
CA TYR A 15 -9.19 -14.45 8.06
C TYR A 15 -9.04 -13.69 6.75
N LEU A 16 -8.83 -12.38 6.86
CA LEU A 16 -8.40 -11.54 5.76
C LEU A 16 -6.86 -11.50 5.77
N VAL A 17 -6.27 -12.09 4.76
CA VAL A 17 -4.80 -12.17 4.61
C VAL A 17 -4.25 -10.84 4.11
N ASP A 18 -4.88 -10.30 3.05
CA ASP A 18 -4.44 -9.06 2.41
C ASP A 18 -5.59 -8.38 1.65
N ILE A 19 -5.49 -7.07 1.48
CA ILE A 19 -6.19 -6.32 0.45
C ILE A 19 -5.14 -5.55 -0.32
N SER A 20 -5.03 -5.81 -1.61
CA SER A 20 -4.16 -5.08 -2.51
C SER A 20 -4.93 -4.43 -3.64
N SER A 21 -4.29 -3.54 -4.39
CA SER A 21 -4.90 -2.85 -5.52
C SER A 21 -4.04 -2.92 -6.76
N VAL A 22 -4.69 -2.99 -7.92
CA VAL A 22 -4.03 -2.99 -9.23
C VAL A 22 -4.55 -1.81 -10.03
N ASP A 23 -3.63 -1.05 -10.62
CA ASP A 23 -3.95 0.00 -11.58
C ASP A 23 -3.89 -0.57 -13.00
N HIS A 24 -5.01 -0.54 -13.69
CA HIS A 24 -5.14 -0.92 -15.11
C HIS A 24 -5.27 0.35 -15.96
N LEU A 25 -4.28 1.23 -15.90
CA LEU A 25 -4.27 2.49 -16.66
C LEU A 25 -4.69 2.27 -18.12
N GLY A 26 -5.70 3.02 -18.55
CA GLY A 26 -6.29 2.91 -19.89
C GLY A 26 -7.48 1.94 -19.98
N GLU A 27 -7.82 1.20 -18.92
CA GLU A 27 -9.02 0.37 -18.85
C GLU A 27 -10.15 1.07 -18.07
N VAL A 28 -11.39 0.65 -18.35
CA VAL A 28 -12.59 1.08 -17.61
C VAL A 28 -13.35 -0.16 -17.14
N PRO A 29 -13.54 -0.33 -15.83
CA PRO A 29 -13.04 0.45 -14.69
C PRO A 29 -11.52 0.34 -14.51
N ARG A 30 -10.87 1.45 -14.08
CA ARG A 30 -9.40 1.55 -14.00
C ARG A 30 -8.78 0.69 -12.91
N PHE A 31 -9.31 0.73 -11.69
CA PHE A 31 -8.70 0.04 -10.55
C PHE A 31 -9.33 -1.33 -10.29
N GLU A 32 -8.55 -2.23 -9.71
CA GLU A 32 -9.02 -3.52 -9.22
C GLU A 32 -8.56 -3.70 -7.77
N LEU A 33 -9.49 -3.98 -6.88
CA LEU A 33 -9.21 -4.41 -5.51
C LEU A 33 -9.15 -5.93 -5.47
N VAL A 34 -8.15 -6.47 -4.81
CA VAL A 34 -7.92 -7.89 -4.65
C VAL A 34 -7.93 -8.22 -3.17
N TYR A 35 -8.91 -9.01 -2.74
CA TYR A 35 -9.06 -9.49 -1.37
C TYR A 35 -8.58 -10.93 -1.29
N GLU A 36 -7.63 -11.20 -0.42
CA GLU A 36 -7.10 -12.53 -0.16
C GLU A 36 -7.69 -13.05 1.16
N LEU A 37 -8.51 -14.08 1.07
CA LEU A 37 -9.25 -14.63 2.20
C LEU A 37 -8.77 -16.04 2.52
N TYR A 38 -8.73 -16.38 3.81
CA TYR A 38 -8.39 -17.71 4.28
C TYR A 38 -9.42 -18.22 5.29
N SER A 39 -9.71 -19.51 5.23
CA SER A 39 -10.55 -20.24 6.18
C SER A 39 -9.71 -21.24 6.93
N TYR A 40 -9.55 -21.04 8.24
CA TYR A 40 -8.81 -21.98 9.09
C TYR A 40 -9.53 -23.33 9.23
N GLY A 41 -10.85 -23.32 9.43
CA GLY A 41 -11.62 -24.54 9.58
C GLY A 41 -11.64 -25.44 8.37
N GLY A 42 -11.57 -24.87 7.16
CA GLY A 42 -11.57 -25.62 5.90
C GLY A 42 -10.21 -25.69 5.21
N SER A 43 -9.18 -25.07 5.73
CA SER A 43 -7.86 -24.91 5.08
C SER A 43 -7.99 -24.46 3.63
N ARG A 44 -8.87 -23.49 3.36
CA ARG A 44 -9.22 -23.01 2.04
C ARG A 44 -8.74 -21.59 1.84
N TYR A 45 -8.28 -21.31 0.64
CA TYR A 45 -7.87 -19.99 0.19
C TYR A 45 -8.81 -19.48 -0.89
N LEU A 46 -9.16 -18.20 -0.87
CA LEU A 46 -10.03 -17.58 -1.87
C LEU A 46 -9.56 -16.17 -2.18
N ARG A 47 -9.43 -15.88 -3.46
CA ARG A 47 -9.19 -14.53 -3.98
C ARG A 47 -10.48 -13.95 -4.54
N VAL A 48 -10.86 -12.79 -4.04
CA VAL A 48 -12.01 -12.03 -4.55
C VAL A 48 -11.52 -10.74 -5.19
N LYS A 49 -11.95 -10.48 -6.41
CA LYS A 49 -11.58 -9.29 -7.17
C LYS A 49 -12.80 -8.38 -7.36
N SER A 50 -12.58 -7.07 -7.25
CA SER A 50 -13.61 -6.08 -7.47
C SER A 50 -13.05 -4.91 -8.27
N ARG A 51 -13.71 -4.55 -9.37
CA ARG A 51 -13.32 -3.39 -10.17
C ARG A 51 -13.88 -2.10 -9.59
N VAL A 52 -13.06 -1.06 -9.59
CA VAL A 52 -13.39 0.28 -9.09
C VAL A 52 -13.15 1.29 -10.20
N PRO A 53 -14.12 2.18 -10.49
CA PRO A 53 -13.94 3.23 -11.48
C PRO A 53 -12.88 4.25 -11.03
N GLU A 54 -12.37 5.01 -11.98
CA GLU A 54 -11.44 6.09 -11.67
C GLU A 54 -12.14 7.31 -11.05
N ASN A 55 -13.39 7.57 -11.50
CA ASN A 55 -14.16 8.71 -11.02
C ASN A 55 -15.63 8.33 -10.81
N PRO A 56 -16.10 8.32 -9.53
CA PRO A 56 -15.31 8.43 -8.33
C PRO A 56 -14.53 7.14 -8.03
N ALA A 57 -13.28 7.26 -7.56
CA ALA A 57 -12.48 6.14 -7.11
C ALA A 57 -12.88 5.76 -5.69
N GLU A 58 -14.02 5.07 -5.55
CA GLU A 58 -14.61 4.73 -4.25
C GLU A 58 -14.99 3.26 -4.17
N ALA A 59 -14.80 2.68 -2.99
CA ALA A 59 -15.22 1.33 -2.64
C ALA A 59 -15.75 1.29 -1.20
N PRO A 60 -16.66 0.39 -0.87
CA PRO A 60 -17.12 0.24 0.51
C PRO A 60 -16.04 -0.42 1.37
N THR A 61 -15.92 0.02 2.63
CA THR A 61 -14.98 -0.56 3.59
C THR A 61 -15.30 -2.01 3.94
N ALA A 62 -14.28 -2.80 4.24
CA ALA A 62 -14.38 -4.13 4.82
C ALA A 62 -14.02 -4.15 6.32
N CYS A 63 -13.75 -3.00 6.96
CA CYS A 63 -13.34 -2.90 8.36
C CYS A 63 -14.35 -3.50 9.35
N GLU A 64 -15.65 -3.39 9.06
CA GLU A 64 -16.70 -4.01 9.88
C GLU A 64 -16.71 -5.55 9.80
N ILE A 65 -16.13 -6.11 8.74
CA ILE A 65 -16.08 -7.55 8.50
C ILE A 65 -14.79 -8.12 9.08
N TRP A 66 -13.65 -7.47 8.75
CA TRP A 66 -12.33 -7.84 9.28
C TRP A 66 -11.61 -6.56 9.74
N PRO A 67 -11.35 -6.39 11.03
CA PRO A 67 -10.64 -5.21 11.55
C PRO A 67 -9.26 -4.96 10.94
N THR A 68 -8.59 -6.01 10.48
CA THR A 68 -7.30 -5.92 9.76
C THR A 68 -7.39 -5.13 8.47
N ALA A 69 -8.56 -5.04 7.83
CA ALA A 69 -8.79 -4.26 6.62
C ALA A 69 -8.43 -2.77 6.81
N ASN A 70 -8.51 -2.25 8.04
CA ASN A 70 -8.20 -0.85 8.34
C ASN A 70 -6.83 -0.44 7.79
N TRP A 71 -5.80 -1.23 8.02
CA TRP A 71 -4.43 -0.92 7.59
C TRP A 71 -4.26 -1.02 6.08
N HIS A 72 -4.78 -2.08 5.47
CA HIS A 72 -4.72 -2.31 4.02
C HIS A 72 -5.47 -1.23 3.23
N GLU A 73 -6.66 -0.86 3.69
CA GLU A 73 -7.48 0.18 3.05
C GLU A 73 -6.82 1.56 3.13
N ARG A 74 -6.17 1.88 4.24
CA ARG A 74 -5.40 3.12 4.38
C ARG A 74 -4.18 3.15 3.45
N GLU A 75 -3.47 2.04 3.30
CA GLU A 75 -2.36 1.93 2.36
C GLU A 75 -2.83 2.13 0.92
N ILE A 76 -3.92 1.48 0.51
CA ILE A 76 -4.51 1.63 -0.82
C ILE A 76 -4.99 3.07 -1.05
N TYR A 77 -5.63 3.68 -0.06
CA TYR A 77 -6.00 5.08 -0.12
C TYR A 77 -4.79 5.98 -0.30
N ASP A 78 -3.74 5.76 0.45
CA ASP A 78 -2.51 6.56 0.41
C ASP A 78 -1.80 6.42 -0.94
N MET A 79 -1.61 5.20 -1.41
CA MET A 79 -0.80 4.90 -2.60
C MET A 79 -1.55 5.03 -3.93
N MET A 80 -2.86 4.71 -3.95
CA MET A 80 -3.68 4.68 -5.17
C MET A 80 -4.78 5.72 -5.21
N GLY A 81 -5.14 6.31 -4.05
CA GLY A 81 -6.21 7.30 -3.95
C GLY A 81 -7.62 6.72 -4.06
N ILE A 82 -7.80 5.45 -3.77
CA ILE A 82 -9.13 4.83 -3.68
C ILE A 82 -9.71 5.11 -2.31
N ARG A 83 -10.86 5.79 -2.27
CA ARG A 83 -11.55 6.14 -1.03
C ARG A 83 -12.42 4.98 -0.55
N PHE A 84 -12.27 4.58 0.71
CA PHE A 84 -13.11 3.56 1.32
C PHE A 84 -14.25 4.19 2.11
N VAL A 85 -15.46 4.07 1.58
CA VAL A 85 -16.68 4.63 2.18
C VAL A 85 -17.04 3.85 3.43
N GLY A 86 -17.21 4.55 4.56
CA GLY A 86 -17.50 3.94 5.86
C GLY A 86 -16.27 3.50 6.65
N HIS A 87 -15.07 3.77 6.16
CA HIS A 87 -13.84 3.52 6.91
C HIS A 87 -13.78 4.39 8.18
N PRO A 88 -13.43 3.81 9.35
CA PRO A 88 -13.48 4.54 10.63
C PRO A 88 -12.44 5.65 10.77
N ASP A 89 -11.28 5.55 10.12
CA ASP A 89 -10.19 6.52 10.21
C ASP A 89 -9.34 6.48 8.93
N LEU A 90 -9.88 7.00 7.82
CA LEU A 90 -9.22 7.00 6.52
C LEU A 90 -8.23 8.16 6.40
N ARG A 91 -7.00 7.91 6.79
CA ARG A 91 -5.86 8.84 6.68
C ARG A 91 -4.65 8.16 6.08
N ARG A 92 -3.70 8.93 5.57
CA ARG A 92 -2.45 8.40 5.03
C ARG A 92 -1.68 7.57 6.08
N ILE A 93 -0.85 6.66 5.64
CA ILE A 93 -0.08 5.76 6.50
C ILE A 93 1.40 5.66 6.11
N LEU A 94 1.72 5.79 4.84
CA LEU A 94 3.08 5.70 4.30
C LEU A 94 3.66 7.07 3.96
N MET A 95 2.84 7.92 3.32
CA MET A 95 3.23 9.29 3.00
C MET A 95 2.86 10.24 4.16
N TRP A 96 3.51 11.39 4.22
CA TRP A 96 3.19 12.42 5.23
C TRP A 96 1.82 13.04 4.95
N ASP A 97 1.22 13.60 6.00
CA ASP A 97 -0.04 14.31 5.91
C ASP A 97 0.08 15.51 4.96
N GLY A 98 -0.86 15.61 4.02
CA GLY A 98 -0.84 16.65 2.99
C GLY A 98 -0.06 16.32 1.73
N TYR A 99 0.56 15.14 1.61
CA TYR A 99 1.16 14.72 0.34
C TYR A 99 0.11 14.68 -0.78
N PRO A 100 0.32 15.42 -1.91
CA PRO A 100 -0.76 15.66 -2.88
C PRO A 100 -0.95 14.55 -3.92
N HIS A 101 -0.08 13.54 -3.93
CA HIS A 101 -0.07 12.53 -4.99
C HIS A 101 -0.32 11.11 -4.46
N HIS A 102 -0.45 10.16 -5.41
CA HIS A 102 -0.60 8.73 -5.17
C HIS A 102 0.50 7.96 -5.91
N PRO A 103 1.62 7.64 -5.23
CA PRO A 103 2.87 7.21 -5.88
C PRO A 103 2.82 5.86 -6.60
N LEU A 104 1.83 4.99 -6.29
CA LEU A 104 1.73 3.69 -6.95
C LEU A 104 0.78 3.67 -8.15
N ARG A 105 0.21 4.82 -8.51
CA ARG A 105 -0.50 4.93 -9.79
C ARG A 105 0.47 4.83 -10.95
N LYS A 106 0.09 4.17 -12.04
CA LYS A 106 0.93 4.01 -13.24
C LYS A 106 1.21 5.31 -13.99
N ASP A 107 0.39 6.34 -13.80
CA ASP A 107 0.57 7.69 -14.34
C ASP A 107 1.48 8.57 -13.46
N PHE A 108 1.91 8.08 -12.29
CA PHE A 108 2.89 8.78 -11.46
C PHE A 108 4.31 8.50 -11.98
N PRO A 109 5.13 9.55 -12.25
CA PRO A 109 6.47 9.38 -12.82
C PRO A 109 7.45 8.73 -11.83
N LEU A 110 8.36 7.89 -12.36
CA LEU A 110 9.34 7.17 -11.53
C LEU A 110 10.32 8.10 -10.80
N GLU A 111 10.66 9.22 -11.40
CA GLU A 111 11.50 10.27 -10.81
C GLU A 111 10.78 11.07 -9.72
N GLY A 112 9.49 10.84 -9.53
CA GLY A 112 8.64 11.58 -8.59
C GLY A 112 8.18 12.93 -9.15
N LEU A 113 7.41 13.65 -8.33
CA LEU A 113 6.95 15.00 -8.61
C LEU A 113 7.50 15.95 -7.54
N PRO A 114 7.88 17.18 -7.92
CA PRO A 114 8.28 18.19 -6.95
C PRO A 114 7.12 18.48 -5.99
N VAL A 115 7.41 18.46 -4.70
CA VAL A 115 6.43 18.72 -3.64
C VAL A 115 7.04 19.69 -2.65
N GLU A 116 6.27 20.71 -2.24
CA GLU A 116 6.65 21.55 -1.13
C GLU A 116 6.59 20.73 0.17
N LEU A 117 7.75 20.58 0.81
CA LEU A 117 7.83 19.87 2.08
C LEU A 117 7.28 20.76 3.19
N PRO A 118 6.52 20.21 4.16
CA PRO A 118 6.11 20.94 5.35
C PRO A 118 7.34 21.47 6.08
N ASP A 119 7.26 22.71 6.56
CA ASP A 119 8.32 23.34 7.33
C ASP A 119 8.78 22.44 8.49
N GLY A 120 10.10 22.18 8.55
CA GLY A 120 10.72 21.39 9.61
C GLY A 120 10.80 19.87 9.37
N HIS A 121 10.19 19.36 8.32
CA HIS A 121 10.37 17.97 7.90
C HIS A 121 11.39 17.94 6.75
N PHE A 122 12.50 17.23 6.92
CA PHE A 122 13.55 17.07 5.91
C PHE A 122 14.29 18.36 5.53
N ALA A 123 14.60 19.21 6.53
CA ALA A 123 15.31 20.48 6.34
C ALA A 123 16.72 20.32 5.74
N ASN A 124 17.29 19.13 5.73
CA ASN A 124 18.60 18.82 5.18
C ASN A 124 18.53 17.70 4.16
N ALA A 125 19.38 17.76 3.15
CA ALA A 125 19.60 16.63 2.27
C ALA A 125 19.92 15.38 3.10
N ALA A 126 19.37 14.23 2.70
CA ALA A 126 19.67 12.97 3.38
C ALA A 126 21.19 12.80 3.47
N PRO A 127 21.76 12.50 4.65
CA PRO A 127 23.18 12.32 4.78
C PRO A 127 23.64 11.20 3.87
N MET A 128 24.42 11.53 2.87
CA MET A 128 24.99 10.54 1.94
C MET A 128 26.07 9.70 2.60
N GLU A 129 26.53 10.11 3.77
CA GLU A 129 27.56 9.41 4.54
C GLU A 129 26.95 8.70 5.74
N GLY A 130 27.32 7.43 5.91
CA GLY A 130 26.98 6.64 7.11
C GLY A 130 25.63 5.92 7.10
N GLY A 131 24.82 6.05 6.08
CA GLY A 131 23.56 5.31 5.94
C GLY A 131 23.76 3.83 5.61
N PRO A 132 22.76 2.98 5.83
CA PRO A 132 22.85 1.54 5.55
C PRO A 132 23.03 1.23 4.05
N TYR A 133 22.71 2.17 3.17
CA TYR A 133 22.75 2.04 1.71
C TYR A 133 23.64 3.09 1.04
N VAL A 134 24.76 3.44 1.67
CA VAL A 134 25.69 4.39 1.07
C VAL A 134 26.34 3.78 -0.16
N THR A 135 25.95 4.23 -1.31
CA THR A 135 26.70 4.05 -2.54
C THR A 135 27.80 5.10 -2.58
N GLN A 136 28.96 4.77 -2.00
CA GLN A 136 30.16 5.60 -2.19
C GLN A 136 30.84 5.21 -3.51
N PRO A 137 31.53 6.17 -4.17
CA PRO A 137 32.40 5.84 -5.28
C PRO A 137 33.35 4.71 -4.93
N ALA A 138 33.66 3.83 -5.88
CA ALA A 138 34.42 2.61 -5.64
C ALA A 138 35.83 2.85 -5.06
N ASP A 139 36.41 4.00 -5.31
CA ASP A 139 37.71 4.48 -4.81
C ASP A 139 37.69 4.77 -3.29
N LEU A 140 36.53 5.09 -2.72
CA LEU A 140 36.39 5.33 -1.28
C LEU A 140 35.87 4.09 -0.53
N ALA A 141 35.47 3.04 -1.24
CA ALA A 141 34.90 1.84 -0.66
C ALA A 141 35.96 0.86 -0.12
N HIS A 142 37.24 1.04 -0.48
CA HIS A 142 38.32 0.12 -0.12
C HIS A 142 38.59 0.01 1.39
N ASP A 143 38.30 1.04 2.15
CA ASP A 143 38.60 1.09 3.57
C ASP A 143 37.42 0.69 4.47
N ARG A 144 36.27 0.35 3.89
CA ARG A 144 35.08 -0.05 4.66
C ARG A 144 34.73 -1.52 4.43
N GLU A 145 34.81 -2.28 5.49
CA GLU A 145 34.33 -3.65 5.47
C GLU A 145 32.83 -3.71 5.18
N PRO A 146 32.37 -4.57 4.24
CA PRO A 146 30.96 -4.79 4.01
C PRO A 146 30.28 -5.24 5.31
N ARG A 147 29.11 -4.67 5.62
CA ARG A 147 28.34 -5.03 6.81
C ARG A 147 27.82 -6.47 6.78
N SER A 148 27.74 -7.09 5.62
CA SER A 148 27.37 -8.49 5.43
C SER A 148 28.63 -9.29 5.06
N LYS A 149 29.41 -9.71 6.05
CA LYS A 149 30.37 -10.80 5.85
C LYS A 149 29.63 -12.12 6.00
N SER A 150 29.82 -13.01 5.03
CA SER A 150 29.44 -14.40 5.22
C SER A 150 30.13 -14.93 6.50
N PRO A 151 29.41 -15.60 7.40
CA PRO A 151 30.05 -16.23 8.54
C PRO A 151 31.08 -17.24 8.01
N ARG A 152 32.28 -17.16 8.55
CA ARG A 152 33.36 -18.14 8.30
C ARG A 152 33.01 -19.48 8.92
#